data_ada198ac01311115327b15b31cc9ea62
#
_entry.id   ada198ac01311115327b15b31cc9ea62
#
_cell.length_a   1.000
_cell.length_b   1.000
_cell.length_c   1.000
_cell.angle_alpha   90.00
_cell.angle_beta   90.00
_cell.angle_gamma   90.00
#
_symmetry.space_group_name_H-M   'P 1'
#
loop_
_entity.id
_entity.type
_entity.pdbx_description
1 polymer ?
#
loop_
_entity_poly.entity_id
_entity_poly.type
_entity_poly.pdbx_seq_one_letter_code
_entity_poly.pdbx_strand_id
1 'polypeptide(L)'
;ESGKERNAQDNEFIVRAEEYGIPQARHRVIVLGIRKDLEDGGKQRPLLNEDVNSQSLTTGDALCDLPPLRSGVSRQKDSPDAWVEALRSGRESILAALSGMPDAQDRACDAAEGRVTNAGRGGNFVEATFSELRMPEQLQEWLHDPFLCGYLNHETRSHMAPDLHRYLFASCYAASRDGVSPRTCDYPADLIPAHKSWSTGGFADRFKVQARSRVASTVTSHIAKDGHYFIHYDPLQCRSLTVREAARLQTFPDNYYFCGGRTQQYTQVGNAVPPFLAKNIAEMVHAILKLNFGNRVSTSVEAELAE
;
A
#
# COMPACT_ATOMS: atom_id res chain seq x y z
N GLU A 1 -29.08 39.20 -5.20
CA GLU A 1 -29.66 38.00 -5.85
C GLU A 1 -28.98 36.78 -5.21
N SER A 2 -29.85 35.93 -4.64
CA SER A 2 -29.52 34.80 -3.79
C SER A 2 -28.63 33.79 -4.48
N GLY A 3 -27.37 33.65 -4.00
CA GLY A 3 -26.54 32.51 -4.32
C GLY A 3 -27.25 31.24 -3.85
N LYS A 4 -27.65 30.38 -4.78
CA LYS A 4 -28.05 29.01 -4.46
C LYS A 4 -26.85 28.33 -3.84
N GLU A 5 -26.86 28.12 -2.52
CA GLU A 5 -25.99 27.14 -1.86
C GLU A 5 -26.24 25.80 -2.58
N ARG A 6 -25.23 25.34 -3.33
CA ARG A 6 -25.21 23.96 -3.75
C ARG A 6 -25.04 23.13 -2.48
N ASN A 7 -26.05 22.38 -2.11
CA ASN A 7 -25.91 21.29 -1.16
C ASN A 7 -24.98 20.24 -1.81
N ALA A 8 -23.67 20.45 -1.67
CA ALA A 8 -22.69 19.47 -2.06
C ALA A 8 -22.93 18.21 -1.22
N GLN A 9 -23.01 17.06 -1.87
CA GLN A 9 -23.09 15.79 -1.13
C GLN A 9 -21.78 15.56 -0.41
N ASP A 10 -21.79 15.02 0.79
CA ASP A 10 -20.58 14.78 1.62
C ASP A 10 -19.46 14.07 0.88
N ASN A 11 -19.80 13.26 -0.11
CA ASN A 11 -18.85 12.53 -0.96
C ASN A 11 -18.02 13.42 -1.90
N GLU A 12 -18.47 14.63 -2.23
CA GLU A 12 -17.76 15.57 -3.11
C GLU A 12 -16.51 16.19 -2.46
N PHE A 13 -16.41 16.10 -1.12
CA PHE A 13 -15.23 16.60 -0.37
C PHE A 13 -14.14 15.56 -0.15
N ILE A 14 -14.37 14.31 -0.60
CA ILE A 14 -13.45 13.20 -0.38
C ILE A 14 -12.46 13.14 -1.53
N VAL A 15 -11.19 13.39 -1.24
CA VAL A 15 -10.07 13.11 -2.14
C VAL A 15 -9.78 11.61 -2.07
N ARG A 16 -9.91 10.94 -3.20
CA ARG A 16 -9.60 9.52 -3.39
C ARG A 16 -8.22 9.41 -3.99
N ALA A 17 -7.23 8.97 -3.21
CA ALA A 17 -5.83 9.00 -3.61
C ALA A 17 -5.56 8.21 -4.90
N GLU A 18 -6.31 7.14 -5.14
CA GLU A 18 -6.21 6.31 -6.35
C GLU A 18 -6.57 7.06 -7.64
N GLU A 19 -7.35 8.14 -7.57
CA GLU A 19 -7.69 9.01 -8.70
C GLU A 19 -6.53 9.96 -9.06
N TYR A 20 -5.48 10.00 -8.22
CA TYR A 20 -4.28 10.85 -8.37
C TYR A 20 -2.99 10.03 -8.53
N GLY A 21 -3.09 8.82 -9.07
CA GLY A 21 -1.94 7.96 -9.35
C GLY A 21 -1.31 7.27 -8.14
N ILE A 22 -2.03 7.18 -7.00
CA ILE A 22 -1.57 6.48 -5.81
C ILE A 22 -2.10 5.04 -5.83
N PRO A 23 -1.27 3.99 -5.73
CA PRO A 23 -1.72 2.59 -5.78
C PRO A 23 -2.41 2.12 -4.50
N GLN A 24 -3.18 3.00 -3.86
CA GLN A 24 -3.84 2.77 -2.58
C GLN A 24 -5.18 3.51 -2.48
N ALA A 25 -6.24 2.81 -2.12
CA ALA A 25 -7.55 3.39 -1.82
C ALA A 25 -7.51 4.12 -0.46
N ARG A 26 -6.97 5.34 -0.47
CA ARG A 26 -6.88 6.22 0.70
C ARG A 26 -7.76 7.44 0.53
N HIS A 27 -8.90 7.42 1.18
CA HIS A 27 -9.90 8.48 1.09
C HIS A 27 -9.76 9.45 2.26
N ARG A 28 -9.61 10.73 1.97
CA ARG A 28 -9.41 11.79 2.97
C ARG A 28 -10.09 13.09 2.54
N VAL A 29 -10.56 13.86 3.52
CA VAL A 29 -10.91 15.26 3.31
C VAL A 29 -9.63 16.09 3.47
N ILE A 30 -9.37 16.96 2.50
CA ILE A 30 -8.26 17.91 2.53
C ILE A 30 -8.83 19.32 2.61
N VAL A 31 -8.43 20.06 3.63
CA VAL A 31 -8.88 21.45 3.84
C VAL A 31 -7.72 22.39 3.56
N LEU A 32 -7.88 23.26 2.57
CA LEU A 32 -6.94 24.33 2.24
C LEU A 32 -7.45 25.65 2.80
N GLY A 33 -6.68 26.25 3.69
CA GLY A 33 -6.94 27.60 4.21
C GLY A 33 -6.09 28.64 3.47
N ILE A 34 -6.72 29.67 2.93
CA ILE A 34 -6.03 30.81 2.30
C ILE A 34 -6.29 32.06 3.15
N ARG A 35 -5.23 32.77 3.47
CA ARG A 35 -5.30 34.04 4.23
C ARG A 35 -6.06 35.10 3.40
N LYS A 36 -6.98 35.86 4.03
CA LYS A 36 -7.88 36.78 3.32
C LYS A 36 -7.16 37.87 2.52
N ASP A 37 -6.01 38.35 2.99
CA ASP A 37 -5.21 39.34 2.30
C ASP A 37 -4.47 38.81 1.05
N LEU A 38 -4.47 37.49 0.86
CA LEU A 38 -3.99 36.79 -0.32
C LEU A 38 -5.15 36.36 -1.23
N GLU A 39 -6.39 36.69 -0.90
CA GLU A 39 -7.56 36.35 -1.68
C GLU A 39 -7.75 37.34 -2.82
N ASP A 40 -7.49 36.91 -4.05
CA ASP A 40 -7.64 37.71 -5.26
C ASP A 40 -9.06 37.53 -5.82
N GLY A 41 -9.93 38.47 -5.49
CA GLY A 41 -11.33 38.68 -5.88
C GLY A 41 -11.97 37.78 -6.97
N GLY A 42 -11.99 36.47 -6.82
CA GLY A 42 -12.83 35.59 -7.65
C GLY A 42 -12.17 34.93 -8.85
N LYS A 43 -10.85 34.98 -9.01
CA LYS A 43 -10.17 34.20 -10.07
C LYS A 43 -10.31 32.71 -9.84
N GLN A 44 -10.47 31.97 -10.92
CA GLN A 44 -10.58 30.51 -10.91
C GLN A 44 -9.33 29.91 -10.24
N ARG A 45 -9.51 29.27 -9.09
CA ARG A 45 -8.41 28.61 -8.34
C ARG A 45 -7.99 27.35 -9.06
N PRO A 46 -6.69 27.08 -9.19
CA PRO A 46 -6.25 25.80 -9.70
C PRO A 46 -6.80 24.68 -8.80
N LEU A 47 -7.39 23.69 -9.42
CA LEU A 47 -7.86 22.47 -8.75
C LEU A 47 -6.72 21.44 -8.72
N LEU A 48 -6.83 20.49 -7.83
CA LEU A 48 -5.98 19.30 -7.86
C LEU A 48 -6.24 18.59 -9.20
N ASN A 49 -5.18 18.41 -10.01
CA ASN A 49 -5.32 17.73 -11.29
C ASN A 49 -5.57 16.24 -11.04
N GLU A 50 -6.76 15.78 -11.39
CA GLU A 50 -7.00 14.36 -11.55
C GLU A 50 -6.20 13.88 -12.76
N ASP A 51 -5.49 12.80 -12.61
CA ASP A 51 -4.84 12.15 -13.74
C ASP A 51 -5.90 11.39 -14.54
N VAL A 52 -6.58 12.13 -15.42
CA VAL A 52 -7.76 11.67 -16.18
C VAL A 52 -7.46 10.44 -17.07
N ASN A 53 -6.19 10.10 -17.27
CA ASN A 53 -5.76 8.94 -18.06
C ASN A 53 -5.27 7.78 -17.20
N SER A 54 -5.27 7.87 -15.88
CA SER A 54 -4.75 6.80 -15.04
C SER A 54 -5.76 5.68 -14.89
N GLN A 55 -5.51 4.56 -15.54
CA GLN A 55 -5.97 3.29 -15.01
C GLN A 55 -5.48 3.21 -13.56
N SER A 56 -6.40 2.92 -12.63
CA SER A 56 -6.06 2.79 -11.21
C SER A 56 -4.89 1.81 -11.05
N LEU A 57 -3.77 2.29 -10.50
CA LEU A 57 -2.58 1.48 -10.29
C LEU A 57 -2.87 0.37 -9.29
N THR A 58 -2.55 -0.85 -9.68
CA THR A 58 -2.76 -2.01 -8.83
C THR A 58 -1.61 -2.24 -7.85
N THR A 59 -1.87 -3.04 -6.82
CA THR A 59 -0.82 -3.52 -5.91
C THR A 59 0.31 -4.23 -6.68
N GLY A 60 -0.05 -5.01 -7.71
CA GLY A 60 0.91 -5.72 -8.54
C GLY A 60 1.81 -4.78 -9.33
N ASP A 61 1.27 -3.69 -9.87
CA ASP A 61 2.06 -2.70 -10.61
C ASP A 61 3.08 -2.00 -9.70
N ALA A 62 2.69 -1.71 -8.46
CA ALA A 62 3.54 -1.04 -7.49
C ALA A 62 4.64 -1.92 -6.89
N LEU A 63 4.46 -3.25 -6.85
CA LEU A 63 5.34 -4.16 -6.10
C LEU A 63 6.05 -5.20 -6.96
N CYS A 64 5.77 -5.31 -8.28
CA CYS A 64 6.24 -6.41 -9.11
C CYS A 64 7.77 -6.44 -9.35
N ASP A 65 8.43 -5.31 -9.18
CA ASP A 65 9.89 -5.16 -9.32
C ASP A 65 10.67 -5.44 -8.02
N LEU A 66 9.97 -5.47 -6.87
CA LEU A 66 10.62 -5.75 -5.59
C LEU A 66 11.03 -7.23 -5.50
N PRO A 67 12.25 -7.53 -5.04
CA PRO A 67 12.72 -8.90 -4.90
C PRO A 67 11.80 -9.77 -4.06
N PRO A 68 11.50 -11.01 -4.48
CA PRO A 68 10.67 -11.92 -3.70
C PRO A 68 11.37 -12.33 -2.40
N LEU A 69 10.61 -12.37 -1.30
CA LEU A 69 11.10 -12.70 0.03
C LEU A 69 10.17 -13.72 0.69
N ARG A 70 10.73 -14.62 1.52
CA ARG A 70 9.94 -15.44 2.46
C ARG A 70 9.76 -14.70 3.78
N SER A 71 8.77 -15.09 4.57
CA SER A 71 8.72 -14.66 5.97
C SER A 71 9.77 -15.40 6.82
N GLY A 72 10.05 -14.88 8.02
CA GLY A 72 10.65 -15.70 9.06
C GLY A 72 9.60 -16.57 9.78
N VAL A 73 10.08 -17.56 10.52
CA VAL A 73 9.26 -18.35 11.46
C VAL A 73 9.56 -17.89 12.88
N SER A 74 8.52 -17.61 13.68
CA SER A 74 8.66 -17.23 15.08
C SER A 74 8.54 -18.42 16.02
N ARG A 75 9.03 -18.27 17.25
CA ARG A 75 9.04 -19.28 18.33
C ARG A 75 9.97 -20.48 18.09
N GLN A 76 10.79 -20.43 17.06
CA GLN A 76 11.82 -21.42 16.78
C GLN A 76 12.98 -20.74 16.02
N LYS A 77 14.10 -21.45 15.84
CA LYS A 77 15.20 -20.97 15.03
C LYS A 77 14.74 -20.85 13.57
N ASP A 78 14.87 -19.68 12.97
CA ASP A 78 14.46 -19.43 11.59
C ASP A 78 15.47 -20.03 10.61
N SER A 79 14.97 -20.73 9.61
CA SER A 79 15.72 -21.18 8.44
C SER A 79 14.75 -21.38 7.26
N PRO A 80 15.23 -21.49 6.00
CA PRO A 80 14.39 -21.87 4.87
C PRO A 80 13.65 -23.19 5.11
N ASP A 81 14.34 -24.20 5.63
CA ASP A 81 13.74 -25.52 5.90
C ASP A 81 12.68 -25.45 6.99
N ALA A 82 12.93 -24.68 8.06
CA ALA A 82 11.95 -24.49 9.14
C ALA A 82 10.69 -23.76 8.62
N TRP A 83 10.86 -22.83 7.69
CA TRP A 83 9.73 -22.13 7.06
C TRP A 83 8.91 -23.07 6.16
N VAL A 84 9.57 -23.87 5.30
CA VAL A 84 8.92 -24.89 4.46
C VAL A 84 8.18 -25.91 5.31
N GLU A 85 8.80 -26.39 6.39
CA GLU A 85 8.16 -27.34 7.31
C GLU A 85 6.94 -26.74 8.00
N ALA A 86 7.02 -25.45 8.40
CA ALA A 86 5.88 -24.73 8.94
C ALA A 86 4.71 -24.65 7.94
N LEU A 87 4.96 -24.42 6.63
CA LEU A 87 3.91 -24.45 5.60
C LEU A 87 3.37 -25.86 5.40
N ARG A 88 4.27 -26.85 5.33
CA ARG A 88 3.92 -28.25 5.11
C ARG A 88 3.02 -28.81 6.21
N SER A 89 3.24 -28.41 7.46
CA SER A 89 2.44 -28.88 8.60
C SER A 89 0.96 -28.47 8.53
N GLY A 90 0.59 -27.45 7.77
CA GLY A 90 -0.80 -27.03 7.54
C GLY A 90 -1.39 -27.46 6.21
N ARG A 91 -0.60 -28.15 5.34
CA ARG A 91 -0.96 -28.44 3.95
C ARG A 91 -2.31 -29.15 3.80
N GLU A 92 -2.55 -30.19 4.59
CA GLU A 92 -3.77 -31.00 4.50
C GLU A 92 -5.04 -30.16 4.74
N SER A 93 -5.06 -29.39 5.83
CA SER A 93 -6.18 -28.50 6.16
C SER A 93 -6.39 -27.41 5.10
N ILE A 94 -5.30 -26.86 4.55
CA ILE A 94 -5.35 -25.83 3.51
C ILE A 94 -5.93 -26.41 2.21
N LEU A 95 -5.46 -27.58 1.77
CA LEU A 95 -5.94 -28.21 0.54
C LEU A 95 -7.41 -28.62 0.65
N ALA A 96 -7.83 -29.13 1.81
CA ALA A 96 -9.24 -29.42 2.10
C ALA A 96 -10.11 -28.16 2.02
N ALA A 97 -9.64 -27.05 2.57
CA ALA A 97 -10.33 -25.77 2.54
C ALA A 97 -10.44 -25.16 1.13
N LEU A 98 -9.47 -25.44 0.26
CA LEU A 98 -9.44 -24.99 -1.13
C LEU A 98 -10.10 -26.01 -2.09
N SER A 99 -10.88 -26.96 -1.56
CA SER A 99 -11.61 -27.94 -2.35
C SER A 99 -12.50 -27.25 -3.41
N GLY A 100 -12.41 -27.75 -4.65
CA GLY A 100 -13.11 -27.11 -5.79
C GLY A 100 -12.39 -25.90 -6.41
N MET A 101 -11.16 -25.60 -5.97
CA MET A 101 -10.30 -24.55 -6.53
C MET A 101 -8.94 -25.14 -6.94
N PRO A 102 -8.83 -25.86 -8.08
CA PRO A 102 -7.61 -26.59 -8.43
C PRO A 102 -6.38 -25.68 -8.52
N ASP A 103 -6.48 -24.52 -9.17
CA ASP A 103 -5.37 -23.56 -9.26
C ASP A 103 -4.89 -23.05 -7.89
N ALA A 104 -5.80 -22.92 -6.93
CA ALA A 104 -5.45 -22.52 -5.56
C ALA A 104 -4.74 -23.66 -4.82
N GLN A 105 -5.18 -24.91 -5.02
CA GLN A 105 -4.55 -26.10 -4.47
C GLN A 105 -3.13 -26.29 -5.01
N ASP A 106 -2.94 -26.12 -6.32
CA ASP A 106 -1.62 -26.22 -6.97
C ASP A 106 -0.64 -25.18 -6.39
N ARG A 107 -1.08 -23.92 -6.25
CA ARG A 107 -0.28 -22.86 -5.61
C ARG A 107 0.08 -23.17 -4.15
N ALA A 108 -0.86 -23.76 -3.40
CA ALA A 108 -0.63 -24.14 -2.00
C ALA A 108 0.38 -25.30 -1.93
N CYS A 109 0.32 -26.26 -2.86
CA CYS A 109 1.30 -27.32 -2.97
C CYS A 109 2.69 -26.77 -3.30
N ASP A 110 2.79 -25.89 -4.32
CA ASP A 110 4.05 -25.27 -4.72
C ASP A 110 4.73 -24.51 -3.57
N ALA A 111 3.95 -23.76 -2.78
CA ALA A 111 4.44 -23.08 -1.61
C ALA A 111 4.93 -24.04 -0.51
N ALA A 112 4.16 -25.11 -0.22
CA ALA A 112 4.51 -26.11 0.78
C ALA A 112 5.69 -27.01 0.36
N GLU A 113 5.99 -27.11 -0.93
CA GLU A 113 7.18 -27.77 -1.47
C GLU A 113 8.42 -26.89 -1.47
N GLY A 114 8.26 -25.60 -1.15
CA GLY A 114 9.36 -24.66 -1.06
C GLY A 114 9.92 -24.24 -2.42
N ARG A 115 9.09 -24.12 -3.46
CA ARG A 115 9.55 -23.69 -4.80
C ARG A 115 10.17 -22.31 -4.85
N VAL A 116 10.02 -21.50 -3.79
CA VAL A 116 10.72 -20.21 -3.59
C VAL A 116 11.88 -20.37 -2.60
N THR A 117 12.53 -21.51 -2.56
CA THR A 117 13.52 -21.89 -1.55
C THR A 117 14.74 -20.97 -1.43
N ASN A 118 15.05 -20.17 -2.45
CA ASN A 118 16.19 -19.26 -2.45
C ASN A 118 15.84 -17.83 -2.03
N ALA A 119 14.56 -17.54 -1.73
CA ALA A 119 14.18 -16.22 -1.24
C ALA A 119 14.67 -16.04 0.20
N GLY A 120 15.51 -15.02 0.40
CA GLY A 120 15.92 -14.55 1.72
C GLY A 120 14.79 -13.87 2.44
N ARG A 121 15.13 -13.27 3.59
CA ARG A 121 14.22 -12.41 4.35
C ARG A 121 14.37 -10.92 4.04
N GLY A 122 15.29 -10.59 3.13
CA GLY A 122 15.69 -9.22 2.88
C GLY A 122 16.50 -8.60 4.03
N GLY A 123 16.52 -7.27 4.07
CA GLY A 123 17.30 -6.51 5.06
C GLY A 123 17.05 -5.01 4.96
N ASN A 124 17.92 -4.24 5.61
CA ASN A 124 17.90 -2.78 5.51
C ASN A 124 18.21 -2.28 4.08
N PHE A 125 18.95 -3.08 3.32
CA PHE A 125 19.20 -2.90 1.89
C PHE A 125 19.11 -4.26 1.20
N VAL A 126 18.45 -4.28 0.04
CA VAL A 126 18.33 -5.44 -0.85
C VAL A 126 18.65 -4.97 -2.26
N GLU A 127 19.57 -5.64 -2.93
CA GLU A 127 19.93 -5.32 -4.31
C GLU A 127 18.71 -5.46 -5.25
N ALA A 128 18.58 -4.55 -6.21
CA ALA A 128 17.53 -4.60 -7.21
C ALA A 128 17.80 -5.77 -8.16
N THR A 129 16.73 -6.52 -8.45
CA THR A 129 16.68 -7.44 -9.58
C THR A 129 16.02 -6.73 -10.74
N PHE A 130 16.64 -6.75 -11.92
CA PHE A 130 16.06 -6.13 -13.11
C PHE A 130 14.72 -6.77 -13.44
N SER A 131 13.65 -6.01 -13.31
CA SER A 131 12.32 -6.40 -13.73
C SER A 131 11.63 -5.20 -14.42
N GLU A 132 10.72 -5.49 -15.33
CA GLU A 132 9.93 -4.44 -15.99
C GLU A 132 9.05 -3.73 -14.97
N LEU A 133 9.20 -2.41 -14.88
CA LEU A 133 8.31 -1.53 -14.13
C LEU A 133 7.00 -1.37 -14.91
N ARG A 134 5.87 -1.58 -14.23
CA ARG A 134 4.52 -1.48 -14.82
C ARG A 134 3.78 -0.21 -14.41
N MET A 135 4.48 0.75 -13.87
CA MET A 135 3.94 2.03 -13.43
C MET A 135 4.10 3.09 -14.54
N PRO A 136 3.26 4.15 -14.54
CA PRO A 136 3.48 5.31 -15.40
C PRO A 136 4.86 5.93 -15.19
N GLU A 137 5.47 6.45 -16.26
CA GLU A 137 6.83 7.00 -16.27
C GLU A 137 7.04 8.06 -15.15
N GLN A 138 6.09 8.97 -14.99
CA GLN A 138 6.15 9.99 -13.95
C GLN A 138 6.26 9.43 -12.53
N LEU A 139 5.58 8.31 -12.25
CA LEU A 139 5.69 7.65 -10.94
C LEU A 139 6.97 6.84 -10.83
N GLN A 140 7.46 6.26 -11.94
CA GLN A 140 8.77 5.60 -11.96
C GLN A 140 9.88 6.60 -11.64
N GLU A 141 9.91 7.76 -12.29
CA GLU A 141 10.87 8.84 -12.03
C GLU A 141 10.78 9.36 -10.58
N TRP A 142 9.57 9.41 -10.02
CA TRP A 142 9.36 9.81 -8.63
C TRP A 142 9.89 8.79 -7.63
N LEU A 143 9.70 7.50 -7.87
CA LEU A 143 10.06 6.43 -6.94
C LEU A 143 11.51 6.02 -7.05
N HIS A 144 12.04 5.96 -8.27
CA HIS A 144 13.35 5.41 -8.57
C HIS A 144 14.46 6.43 -8.38
N ASP A 145 15.53 6.00 -7.68
CA ASP A 145 16.79 6.72 -7.63
C ASP A 145 17.83 5.93 -8.43
N PRO A 146 18.35 6.45 -9.54
CA PRO A 146 19.31 5.74 -10.40
C PRO A 146 20.65 5.44 -9.71
N PHE A 147 20.96 6.11 -8.60
CA PHE A 147 22.18 5.87 -7.80
C PHE A 147 21.96 4.82 -6.72
N LEU A 148 20.71 4.46 -6.41
CA LEU A 148 20.37 3.46 -5.41
C LEU A 148 20.18 2.09 -6.08
N CYS A 149 21.20 1.31 -6.27
CA CYS A 149 21.13 0.00 -6.93
C CYS A 149 20.31 -1.05 -6.14
N GLY A 150 19.26 -0.66 -5.43
CA GLY A 150 18.47 -1.56 -4.59
C GLY A 150 17.33 -0.88 -3.84
N TYR A 151 16.86 -1.55 -2.80
CA TYR A 151 15.69 -1.13 -2.01
C TYR A 151 16.02 -1.06 -0.53
N LEU A 152 15.64 0.04 0.13
CA LEU A 152 15.85 0.26 1.57
C LEU A 152 14.66 -0.28 2.37
N ASN A 153 14.90 -0.78 3.59
CA ASN A 153 13.89 -1.31 4.52
C ASN A 153 13.03 -2.45 3.93
N HIS A 154 13.58 -3.27 3.04
CA HIS A 154 12.88 -4.41 2.44
C HIS A 154 13.22 -5.69 3.21
N GLU A 155 12.70 -5.79 4.44
CA GLU A 155 12.90 -6.92 5.35
C GLU A 155 11.57 -7.46 5.86
N THR A 156 11.41 -8.80 5.81
CA THR A 156 10.20 -9.48 6.29
C THR A 156 10.19 -9.64 7.80
N ARG A 157 9.00 -9.68 8.38
CA ARG A 157 8.81 -10.10 9.78
C ARG A 157 8.67 -11.62 9.88
N SER A 158 8.82 -12.15 11.10
CA SER A 158 8.53 -13.55 11.39
C SER A 158 7.07 -13.70 11.78
N HIS A 159 6.47 -14.84 11.40
CA HIS A 159 5.11 -15.23 11.74
C HIS A 159 5.09 -16.60 12.45
N MET A 160 4.06 -16.88 13.21
CA MET A 160 3.82 -18.20 13.78
C MET A 160 3.31 -19.16 12.68
N ALA A 161 3.61 -20.45 12.77
CA ALA A 161 3.14 -21.43 11.79
C ALA A 161 1.61 -21.37 11.56
N PRO A 162 0.74 -21.23 12.56
CA PRO A 162 -0.71 -21.08 12.32
C PRO A 162 -1.07 -19.80 11.53
N ASP A 163 -0.29 -18.72 11.64
CA ASP A 163 -0.54 -17.51 10.84
C ASP A 163 -0.07 -17.69 9.40
N LEU A 164 1.03 -18.43 9.18
CA LEU A 164 1.48 -18.81 7.85
C LEU A 164 0.44 -19.68 7.12
N HIS A 165 -0.20 -20.64 7.84
CA HIS A 165 -1.29 -21.43 7.27
C HIS A 165 -2.46 -20.56 6.82
N ARG A 166 -2.86 -19.57 7.63
CA ARG A 166 -3.92 -18.62 7.30
C ARG A 166 -3.53 -17.73 6.11
N TYR A 167 -2.27 -17.29 6.05
CA TYR A 167 -1.79 -16.45 4.96
C TYR A 167 -1.74 -17.23 3.65
N LEU A 168 -1.25 -18.46 3.68
CA LEU A 168 -1.22 -19.33 2.50
C LEU A 168 -2.63 -19.61 1.99
N PHE A 169 -3.56 -20.00 2.87
CA PHE A 169 -4.97 -20.16 2.52
C PHE A 169 -5.54 -18.88 1.92
N ALA A 170 -5.38 -17.74 2.60
CA ALA A 170 -5.97 -16.47 2.18
C ALA A 170 -5.43 -15.98 0.83
N SER A 171 -4.10 -16.09 0.60
CA SER A 171 -3.49 -15.64 -0.66
C SER A 171 -3.84 -16.58 -1.82
N CYS A 172 -3.89 -17.90 -1.63
CA CYS A 172 -4.36 -18.86 -2.64
C CYS A 172 -5.84 -18.63 -2.98
N TYR A 173 -6.68 -18.44 -1.97
CA TYR A 173 -8.11 -18.15 -2.15
C TYR A 173 -8.31 -16.85 -2.94
N ALA A 174 -7.63 -15.78 -2.55
CA ALA A 174 -7.74 -14.48 -3.22
C ALA A 174 -7.24 -14.55 -4.68
N ALA A 175 -6.15 -15.27 -4.95
CA ALA A 175 -5.62 -15.46 -6.30
C ALA A 175 -6.61 -16.16 -7.23
N SER A 176 -7.50 -17.01 -6.70
CA SER A 176 -8.51 -17.77 -7.47
C SER A 176 -9.90 -17.09 -7.45
N ARG A 177 -10.05 -15.94 -6.81
CA ARG A 177 -11.31 -15.19 -6.65
C ARG A 177 -11.17 -13.71 -7.01
N ASP A 178 -10.44 -13.38 -8.06
CA ASP A 178 -10.21 -12.01 -8.55
C ASP A 178 -9.75 -11.03 -7.47
N GLY A 179 -8.94 -11.51 -6.53
CA GLY A 179 -8.41 -10.70 -5.44
C GLY A 179 -9.37 -10.48 -4.26
N VAL A 180 -10.46 -11.23 -4.18
CA VAL A 180 -11.38 -11.19 -3.03
C VAL A 180 -10.78 -12.02 -1.89
N SER A 181 -10.45 -11.38 -0.77
CA SER A 181 -9.98 -12.07 0.43
C SER A 181 -11.08 -12.93 1.06
N PRO A 182 -10.73 -14.07 1.68
CA PRO A 182 -11.69 -14.89 2.39
C PRO A 182 -12.25 -14.13 3.61
N ARG A 183 -13.54 -14.33 3.88
CA ARG A 183 -14.20 -13.86 5.10
C ARG A 183 -14.00 -14.86 6.22
N THR A 184 -14.34 -14.50 7.46
CA THR A 184 -14.27 -15.41 8.62
C THR A 184 -15.01 -16.74 8.41
N CYS A 185 -16.13 -16.72 7.70
CA CYS A 185 -16.91 -17.93 7.39
C CYS A 185 -16.26 -18.85 6.35
N ASP A 186 -15.31 -18.36 5.58
CA ASP A 186 -14.61 -19.14 4.55
C ASP A 186 -13.42 -19.93 5.11
N TYR A 187 -13.02 -19.63 6.38
CA TYR A 187 -11.94 -20.34 7.03
C TYR A 187 -12.42 -21.68 7.62
N PRO A 188 -11.70 -22.78 7.34
CA PRO A 188 -12.00 -24.06 7.98
C PRO A 188 -11.71 -24.01 9.48
N ALA A 189 -12.35 -24.90 10.23
CA ALA A 189 -12.25 -24.94 11.70
C ALA A 189 -10.80 -24.94 12.21
N ASP A 190 -9.92 -25.68 11.54
CA ASP A 190 -8.50 -25.83 11.91
C ASP A 190 -7.67 -24.55 11.70
N LEU A 191 -8.14 -23.65 10.85
CA LEU A 191 -7.47 -22.36 10.58
C LEU A 191 -8.08 -21.20 11.38
N ILE A 192 -9.15 -21.43 12.12
CA ILE A 192 -9.78 -20.40 12.97
C ILE A 192 -8.82 -19.99 14.09
N PRO A 193 -8.51 -18.70 14.27
CA PRO A 193 -7.71 -18.27 15.41
C PRO A 193 -8.48 -18.43 16.73
N ALA A 194 -7.79 -18.88 17.78
CA ALA A 194 -8.35 -19.02 19.13
C ALA A 194 -8.59 -17.64 19.79
N HIS A 195 -9.48 -16.83 19.23
CA HIS A 195 -9.77 -15.48 19.72
C HIS A 195 -11.28 -15.27 19.90
N LYS A 196 -11.68 -14.74 21.07
CA LYS A 196 -13.11 -14.54 21.43
C LYS A 196 -13.89 -13.71 20.40
N SER A 197 -13.27 -12.71 19.79
CA SER A 197 -13.93 -11.85 18.78
C SER A 197 -14.14 -12.51 17.43
N TRP A 198 -13.59 -13.70 17.18
CA TRP A 198 -13.89 -14.47 15.97
C TRP A 198 -15.33 -14.97 15.96
N SER A 199 -15.80 -15.50 17.08
CA SER A 199 -17.17 -16.02 17.22
C SER A 199 -18.25 -14.94 17.21
N THR A 200 -17.89 -13.68 17.51
CA THR A 200 -18.85 -12.54 17.55
C THR A 200 -18.96 -11.80 16.20
N GLY A 201 -18.22 -12.22 15.16
CA GLY A 201 -18.24 -11.57 13.84
C GLY A 201 -17.62 -10.16 13.78
N GLY A 202 -17.05 -9.67 14.89
CA GLY A 202 -16.50 -8.32 15.00
C GLY A 202 -15.26 -8.03 14.16
N PHE A 203 -14.65 -9.05 13.53
CA PHE A 203 -13.47 -8.94 12.67
C PHE A 203 -13.60 -9.87 11.47
N ALA A 204 -14.66 -9.67 10.68
CA ALA A 204 -14.96 -10.53 9.54
C ALA A 204 -13.87 -10.50 8.44
N ASP A 205 -13.02 -9.49 8.40
CA ASP A 205 -12.00 -9.22 7.38
C ASP A 205 -10.56 -9.12 7.94
N ARG A 206 -10.29 -9.78 9.07
CA ARG A 206 -9.00 -9.68 9.77
C ARG A 206 -7.80 -10.07 8.90
N PHE A 207 -7.93 -11.10 8.08
CA PHE A 207 -6.88 -11.60 7.18
C PHE A 207 -7.13 -11.10 5.77
N LYS A 208 -6.59 -9.93 5.46
CA LYS A 208 -6.81 -9.28 4.17
C LYS A 208 -5.57 -9.35 3.27
N VAL A 209 -5.78 -9.90 2.08
CA VAL A 209 -4.76 -9.95 1.04
C VAL A 209 -4.77 -8.64 0.26
N GLN A 210 -3.59 -8.08 0.03
CA GLN A 210 -3.41 -6.96 -0.88
C GLN A 210 -3.32 -7.52 -2.29
N ALA A 211 -4.46 -7.65 -2.95
CA ALA A 211 -4.60 -8.40 -4.19
C ALA A 211 -3.82 -7.77 -5.34
N ARG A 212 -3.14 -8.61 -6.14
CA ARG A 212 -2.27 -8.17 -7.24
C ARG A 212 -3.00 -7.28 -8.26
N SER A 213 -4.23 -7.65 -8.62
CA SER A 213 -5.04 -7.01 -9.66
C SER A 213 -5.88 -5.83 -9.16
N ARG A 214 -5.73 -5.42 -7.91
CA ARG A 214 -6.54 -4.37 -7.29
C ARG A 214 -5.67 -3.30 -6.67
N VAL A 215 -6.26 -2.11 -6.51
CA VAL A 215 -5.71 -1.04 -5.69
C VAL A 215 -5.58 -1.54 -4.24
N ALA A 216 -4.46 -1.26 -3.59
CA ALA A 216 -4.25 -1.66 -2.20
C ALA A 216 -5.25 -0.99 -1.26
N SER A 217 -5.61 -1.66 -0.18
CA SER A 217 -6.37 -1.01 0.89
C SER A 217 -5.53 0.02 1.63
N THR A 218 -6.20 0.97 2.29
CA THR A 218 -5.51 2.05 3.03
C THR A 218 -4.46 1.49 3.99
N VAL A 219 -3.18 1.79 3.73
CA VAL A 219 -2.09 1.51 4.65
C VAL A 219 -2.21 2.45 5.86
N THR A 220 -2.40 1.87 7.02
CA THR A 220 -2.52 2.59 8.30
C THR A 220 -1.42 2.16 9.25
N SER A 221 -1.19 2.92 10.33
CA SER A 221 -0.23 2.55 11.39
C SER A 221 -0.51 1.19 12.03
N HIS A 222 -1.71 0.66 11.86
CA HIS A 222 -2.10 -0.67 12.35
C HIS A 222 -1.28 -1.82 11.74
N ILE A 223 -0.67 -1.63 10.55
CA ILE A 223 0.30 -2.56 9.96
C ILE A 223 1.49 -2.85 10.89
N ALA A 224 1.81 -1.93 11.79
CA ALA A 224 2.86 -2.11 12.79
C ALA A 224 2.62 -3.26 13.77
N LYS A 225 1.36 -3.70 13.97
CA LYS A 225 0.98 -4.75 14.93
C LYS A 225 1.37 -6.15 14.43
N ASP A 226 0.50 -6.80 13.68
CA ASP A 226 0.67 -8.19 13.26
C ASP A 226 0.78 -8.38 11.74
N GLY A 227 0.29 -7.41 10.96
CA GLY A 227 0.30 -7.46 9.49
C GLY A 227 -0.80 -8.32 8.88
N HIS A 228 -1.72 -8.87 9.68
CA HIS A 228 -2.79 -9.74 9.18
C HIS A 228 -3.70 -9.06 8.16
N TYR A 229 -3.87 -7.74 8.25
CA TYR A 229 -4.66 -6.95 7.31
C TYR A 229 -3.89 -6.55 6.03
N PHE A 230 -2.62 -6.96 5.93
CA PHE A 230 -1.70 -6.59 4.85
C PHE A 230 -0.90 -7.80 4.37
N ILE A 231 -1.60 -8.88 3.99
CA ILE A 231 -0.99 -10.10 3.47
C ILE A 231 -0.56 -9.84 2.02
N HIS A 232 0.65 -10.26 1.68
CA HIS A 232 1.18 -10.18 0.32
C HIS A 232 0.36 -11.08 -0.63
N TYR A 233 0.16 -10.62 -1.87
CA TYR A 233 -0.68 -11.33 -2.85
C TYR A 233 -0.11 -12.66 -3.36
N ASP A 234 1.22 -12.80 -3.31
CA ASP A 234 1.91 -13.99 -3.83
C ASP A 234 1.93 -15.11 -2.76
N PRO A 235 1.21 -16.22 -2.98
CA PRO A 235 1.19 -17.34 -2.05
C PRO A 235 2.56 -17.98 -1.81
N LEU A 236 3.46 -17.93 -2.80
CA LEU A 236 4.79 -18.50 -2.69
C LEU A 236 5.67 -17.76 -1.68
N GLN A 237 5.40 -16.49 -1.42
CA GLN A 237 6.10 -15.69 -0.43
C GLN A 237 5.51 -15.84 0.99
N CYS A 238 4.22 -16.17 1.10
CA CYS A 238 3.46 -16.47 2.32
C CYS A 238 3.85 -15.58 3.51
N ARG A 239 3.55 -14.27 3.45
CA ARG A 239 3.96 -13.26 4.42
C ARG A 239 3.07 -12.02 4.42
N SER A 240 3.24 -11.15 5.39
CA SER A 240 2.73 -9.77 5.31
C SER A 240 3.70 -8.87 4.52
N LEU A 241 3.23 -7.70 4.11
CA LEU A 241 4.04 -6.69 3.42
C LEU A 241 5.23 -6.25 4.29
N THR A 242 6.35 -5.94 3.64
CA THR A 242 7.52 -5.28 4.25
C THR A 242 7.27 -3.78 4.46
N VAL A 243 8.18 -3.09 5.15
CA VAL A 243 8.13 -1.62 5.28
C VAL A 243 8.24 -0.97 3.90
N ARG A 244 9.17 -1.45 3.04
CA ARG A 244 9.35 -0.92 1.67
C ARG A 244 8.10 -1.10 0.82
N GLU A 245 7.46 -2.26 0.85
CA GLU A 245 6.22 -2.50 0.11
C GLU A 245 5.09 -1.57 0.57
N ALA A 246 4.90 -1.44 1.88
CA ALA A 246 3.94 -0.50 2.43
C ALA A 246 4.26 0.95 2.04
N ALA A 247 5.54 1.32 2.01
CA ALA A 247 6.02 2.63 1.58
C ALA A 247 5.79 2.88 0.08
N ARG A 248 6.01 1.86 -0.77
CA ARG A 248 5.71 1.92 -2.21
C ARG A 248 4.21 2.18 -2.47
N LEU A 249 3.32 1.50 -1.74
CA LEU A 249 1.87 1.73 -1.82
C LEU A 249 1.49 3.14 -1.34
N GLN A 250 2.29 3.76 -0.51
CA GLN A 250 2.17 5.15 -0.08
C GLN A 250 2.95 6.12 -0.99
N THR A 251 3.61 5.63 -2.04
CA THR A 251 4.44 6.41 -2.96
C THR A 251 5.64 7.13 -2.34
N PHE A 252 6.23 6.56 -1.28
CA PHE A 252 7.54 7.02 -0.82
C PHE A 252 8.63 6.65 -1.82
N PRO A 253 9.56 7.56 -2.16
CA PRO A 253 10.70 7.23 -2.99
C PRO A 253 11.56 6.11 -2.40
N ASP A 254 12.20 5.30 -3.24
CA ASP A 254 12.96 4.12 -2.80
C ASP A 254 14.21 4.47 -2.00
N ASN A 255 14.76 5.66 -2.23
CA ASN A 255 15.87 6.21 -1.46
C ASN A 255 15.47 6.79 -0.09
N TYR A 256 14.17 6.82 0.24
CA TYR A 256 13.71 7.25 1.57
C TYR A 256 13.93 6.12 2.59
N TYR A 257 14.83 6.35 3.54
CA TYR A 257 15.13 5.41 4.61
C TYR A 257 14.31 5.69 5.87
N PHE A 258 13.59 4.68 6.36
CA PHE A 258 12.84 4.76 7.62
C PHE A 258 13.74 4.35 8.78
N CYS A 259 13.96 5.27 9.72
CA CYS A 259 14.77 5.03 10.91
C CYS A 259 13.98 4.37 12.05
N GLY A 260 14.73 3.80 13.01
CA GLY A 260 14.17 3.17 14.20
C GLY A 260 13.83 1.70 14.02
N GLY A 261 13.16 1.12 15.04
CA GLY A 261 12.72 -0.27 14.99
C GLY A 261 11.57 -0.47 14.01
N ARG A 262 11.37 -1.70 13.56
CA ARG A 262 10.35 -2.06 12.53
C ARG A 262 8.95 -1.52 12.84
N THR A 263 8.50 -1.58 14.09
CA THR A 263 7.21 -1.03 14.52
C THR A 263 7.12 0.48 14.26
N GLN A 264 8.19 1.21 14.56
CA GLN A 264 8.28 2.65 14.31
C GLN A 264 8.28 2.96 12.81
N GLN A 265 9.02 2.18 12.01
CA GLN A 265 9.05 2.33 10.55
C GLN A 265 7.65 2.17 9.94
N TYR A 266 6.91 1.11 10.29
CA TYR A 266 5.53 0.93 9.83
C TYR A 266 4.59 2.04 10.31
N THR A 267 4.79 2.55 11.52
CA THR A 267 3.98 3.66 12.05
C THR A 267 4.23 4.94 11.25
N GLN A 268 5.48 5.21 10.87
CA GLN A 268 5.83 6.34 10.00
C GLN A 268 5.13 6.24 8.65
N VAL A 269 5.21 5.08 8.00
CA VAL A 269 4.54 4.83 6.71
C VAL A 269 3.02 5.02 6.84
N GLY A 270 2.40 4.39 7.82
CA GLY A 270 0.93 4.38 7.95
C GLY A 270 0.31 5.73 8.31
N ASN A 271 1.07 6.61 9.00
CA ASN A 271 0.61 7.94 9.39
C ASN A 271 0.87 9.01 8.32
N ALA A 272 1.63 8.69 7.28
CA ALA A 272 1.99 9.65 6.26
C ALA A 272 0.81 10.03 5.35
N VAL A 273 0.87 11.23 4.79
CA VAL A 273 0.21 11.57 3.54
C VAL A 273 1.06 10.97 2.41
N PRO A 274 0.47 10.33 1.38
CA PRO A 274 1.24 9.83 0.25
C PRO A 274 2.11 10.94 -0.36
N PRO A 275 3.45 10.81 -0.40
CA PRO A 275 4.32 11.89 -0.82
C PRO A 275 4.07 12.38 -2.25
N PHE A 276 3.68 11.51 -3.18
CA PHE A 276 3.32 11.90 -4.53
C PHE A 276 2.03 12.75 -4.57
N LEU A 277 1.02 12.39 -3.77
CA LEU A 277 -0.17 13.23 -3.60
C LEU A 277 0.18 14.57 -2.94
N ALA A 278 1.07 14.58 -1.95
CA ALA A 278 1.53 15.80 -1.31
C ALA A 278 2.27 16.73 -2.29
N LYS A 279 3.04 16.17 -3.23
CA LYS A 279 3.66 16.92 -4.35
C LYS A 279 2.60 17.62 -5.21
N ASN A 280 1.56 16.90 -5.63
CA ASN A 280 0.48 17.46 -6.45
C ASN A 280 -0.26 18.60 -5.71
N ILE A 281 -0.49 18.43 -4.41
CA ILE A 281 -1.07 19.48 -3.56
C ILE A 281 -0.13 20.68 -3.46
N ALA A 282 1.16 20.47 -3.29
CA ALA A 282 2.15 21.54 -3.20
C ALA A 282 2.27 22.34 -4.51
N GLU A 283 2.18 21.68 -5.67
CA GLU A 283 2.16 22.33 -6.97
C GLU A 283 0.92 23.22 -7.14
N MET A 284 -0.25 22.74 -6.72
CA MET A 284 -1.48 23.54 -6.69
C MET A 284 -1.34 24.77 -5.78
N VAL A 285 -0.82 24.60 -4.57
CA VAL A 285 -0.57 25.71 -3.62
C VAL A 285 0.43 26.71 -4.19
N HIS A 286 1.49 26.22 -4.82
CA HIS A 286 2.50 27.07 -5.46
C HIS A 286 1.90 27.90 -6.63
N ALA A 287 1.03 27.32 -7.44
CA ALA A 287 0.32 28.04 -8.48
C ALA A 287 -0.59 29.14 -7.90
N ILE A 288 -1.32 28.87 -6.82
CA ILE A 288 -2.13 29.88 -6.10
C ILE A 288 -1.25 31.02 -5.60
N LEU A 289 -0.11 30.72 -4.99
CA LEU A 289 0.82 31.75 -4.50
C LEU A 289 1.39 32.57 -5.63
N LYS A 290 1.81 31.98 -6.74
CA LYS A 290 2.30 32.74 -7.91
C LYS A 290 1.26 33.71 -8.48
N LEU A 291 0.01 33.28 -8.61
CA LEU A 291 -1.07 34.14 -9.08
C LEU A 291 -1.27 35.36 -8.18
N ASN A 292 -1.12 35.18 -6.88
CA ASN A 292 -1.35 36.23 -5.90
C ASN A 292 -0.14 37.18 -5.71
N PHE A 293 1.10 36.65 -5.77
CA PHE A 293 2.32 37.45 -5.66
C PHE A 293 2.73 38.15 -6.96
N GLY A 294 2.51 37.51 -8.12
CA GLY A 294 2.80 38.11 -9.44
C GLY A 294 2.02 39.41 -9.67
N ASN A 295 0.78 39.48 -9.22
CA ASN A 295 -0.05 40.70 -9.34
C ASN A 295 0.37 41.82 -8.37
N ARG A 296 0.98 41.52 -7.22
CA ARG A 296 1.45 42.55 -6.27
C ARG A 296 2.73 43.21 -6.77
N VAL A 297 3.60 42.49 -7.44
CA VAL A 297 4.83 43.07 -8.03
C VAL A 297 4.49 44.03 -9.17
N SER A 298 3.53 43.67 -10.05
CA SER A 298 3.10 44.56 -11.13
C SER A 298 2.38 45.83 -10.62
N THR A 299 1.53 45.70 -9.60
CA THR A 299 0.84 46.88 -9.03
C THR A 299 1.77 47.79 -8.24
N SER A 300 2.82 47.30 -7.59
CA SER A 300 3.82 48.13 -6.92
C SER A 300 4.74 48.86 -7.90
N VAL A 301 5.10 48.21 -9.01
CA VAL A 301 5.92 48.80 -10.06
C VAL A 301 5.13 49.89 -10.85
N GLU A 302 3.83 49.63 -11.12
CA GLU A 302 2.96 50.66 -11.76
C GLU A 302 2.68 51.88 -10.86
N ALA A 303 2.64 51.67 -9.53
CA ALA A 303 2.49 52.77 -8.58
C ALA A 303 3.77 53.60 -8.45
N GLU A 304 4.96 52.99 -8.48
CA GLU A 304 6.24 53.69 -8.46
C GLU A 304 6.57 54.40 -9.78
N LEU A 305 5.98 54.02 -10.90
CA LEU A 305 6.14 54.72 -12.20
C LEU A 305 5.12 55.86 -12.43
N ALA A 306 4.14 55.97 -11.55
CA ALA A 306 3.10 57.00 -11.59
C ALA A 306 3.36 58.23 -10.66
N GLU A 307 4.39 58.15 -9.79
CA GLU A 307 4.95 59.28 -9.04
C GLU A 307 6.18 59.91 -9.76
#